data_c6e6cfeb9e14d777c7f723d0fc6bd83a
#
_entry.id   c6e6cfeb9e14d777c7f723d0fc6bd83a
#
_cell.length_a   1.000
_cell.length_b   1.000
_cell.length_c   1.000
_cell.angle_alpha   90.00
_cell.angle_beta   90.00
_cell.angle_gamma   90.00
#
_symmetry.space_group_name_H-M   'P 1'
#
loop_
_entity.id
_entity.type
_entity.pdbx_description
1 polymer ?
#
loop_
_entity_poly.entity_id
_entity_poly.type
_entity_poly.pdbx_seq_one_letter_code
_entity_poly.pdbx_strand_id
1 'polypeptide(L)'
;MSDYSLENLMCHRDNLENVLDNLKEGIIAHDMDRRIFFFNTEAERISGYPRDEVLGRDCHEAFGSPFCGERCVFCEDPPKLAEKSEYTLNITTKTGEQRRIEMTVTSMRDADEQYTGVLTSFTDVTDIFSLKERAGELTRFGNIIGQDSKMISLFKQIKDVADYDYPVHISGETGTGKELVAAAIHSESRRGG
;
A
#
# COMPACT_ATOMS: atom_id res chain seq x y z
N MET A 1 20.10 -20.95 33.88
CA MET A 1 18.91 -20.25 33.36
C MET A 1 19.38 -19.48 32.16
N SER A 2 19.02 -19.93 30.95
CA SER A 2 19.41 -19.27 29.71
C SER A 2 18.68 -17.92 29.65
N ASP A 3 19.47 -16.88 29.54
CA ASP A 3 18.99 -15.49 29.41
C ASP A 3 18.38 -15.32 28.02
N TYR A 4 17.06 -15.53 27.92
CA TYR A 4 16.29 -15.29 26.73
C TYR A 4 15.95 -13.80 26.58
N SER A 5 16.98 -12.94 26.56
CA SER A 5 16.76 -11.55 26.21
C SER A 5 16.61 -11.40 24.70
N LEU A 6 15.75 -10.50 24.28
CA LEU A 6 15.61 -10.11 22.86
C LEU A 6 16.98 -9.76 22.24
N GLU A 7 17.90 -9.20 23.03
CA GLU A 7 19.27 -8.87 22.62
C GLU A 7 20.07 -10.12 22.22
N ASN A 8 19.93 -11.25 22.96
CA ASN A 8 20.61 -12.49 22.62
C ASN A 8 20.01 -13.18 21.38
N LEU A 9 18.70 -13.04 21.14
CA LEU A 9 18.04 -13.53 19.92
C LEU A 9 18.43 -12.70 18.68
N MET A 10 18.61 -11.40 18.85
CA MET A 10 18.99 -10.49 17.76
C MET A 10 20.49 -10.50 17.41
N CYS A 11 21.35 -11.01 18.29
CA CYS A 11 22.79 -11.19 18.01
C CYS A 11 23.09 -12.27 16.95
N HIS A 12 22.11 -13.11 16.59
CA HIS A 12 22.24 -14.08 15.51
C HIS A 12 21.48 -13.59 14.28
N ARG A 13 22.19 -13.14 13.26
CA ARG A 13 21.65 -12.74 11.94
C ARG A 13 20.62 -13.74 11.44
N ASP A 14 20.93 -15.03 11.54
CA ASP A 14 20.07 -16.13 11.09
C ASP A 14 18.73 -16.15 11.84
N ASN A 15 18.69 -15.79 13.12
CA ASN A 15 17.46 -15.74 13.91
C ASN A 15 16.57 -14.58 13.47
N LEU A 16 17.16 -13.43 13.16
CA LEU A 16 16.39 -12.26 12.67
C LEU A 16 15.82 -12.54 11.27
N GLU A 17 16.61 -13.10 10.37
CA GLU A 17 16.15 -13.52 9.06
C GLU A 17 15.01 -14.54 9.17
N ASN A 18 15.15 -15.56 10.03
CA ASN A 18 14.09 -16.54 10.28
C ASN A 18 12.79 -15.90 10.83
N VAL A 19 12.90 -14.92 11.73
CA VAL A 19 11.71 -14.21 12.24
C VAL A 19 11.00 -13.46 11.13
N LEU A 20 11.75 -12.73 10.31
CA LEU A 20 11.21 -11.95 9.20
C LEU A 20 10.65 -12.84 8.08
N ASP A 21 11.26 -14.01 7.84
CA ASP A 21 10.79 -14.98 6.85
C ASP A 21 9.49 -15.69 7.27
N ASN A 22 9.18 -15.73 8.56
CA ASN A 22 7.93 -16.30 9.07
C ASN A 22 6.78 -15.28 9.18
N LEU A 23 7.00 -14.01 8.84
CA LEU A 23 5.93 -13.03 8.76
C LEU A 23 5.05 -13.29 7.52
N LYS A 24 3.75 -12.99 7.65
CA LYS A 24 2.78 -13.08 6.55
C LYS A 24 2.74 -11.81 5.68
N GLU A 25 3.68 -10.93 5.89
CA GLU A 25 3.87 -9.70 5.13
C GLU A 25 5.14 -9.85 4.28
N GLY A 26 5.06 -9.49 3.01
CA GLY A 26 6.24 -9.31 2.19
C GLY A 26 7.04 -8.12 2.71
N ILE A 27 8.35 -8.29 2.89
CA ILE A 27 9.25 -7.23 3.36
C ILE A 27 10.35 -7.01 2.33
N ILE A 28 10.52 -5.73 1.97
CA ILE A 28 11.63 -5.24 1.14
C ILE A 28 12.32 -4.13 1.92
N ALA A 29 13.65 -4.15 1.97
CA ALA A 29 14.42 -3.01 2.45
C ALA A 29 15.53 -2.65 1.44
N HIS A 30 15.72 -1.35 1.22
CA HIS A 30 16.77 -0.81 0.38
C HIS A 30 17.51 0.34 1.08
N ASP A 31 18.74 0.57 0.69
CA ASP A 31 19.58 1.67 1.17
C ASP A 31 19.24 3.01 0.49
N MET A 32 20.02 4.05 0.79
CA MET A 32 19.87 5.39 0.23
C MET A 32 20.13 5.44 -1.29
N ASP A 33 20.88 4.47 -1.83
CA ASP A 33 21.12 4.30 -3.26
C ASP A 33 20.07 3.41 -3.96
N ARG A 34 18.96 3.12 -3.25
CA ARG A 34 17.87 2.24 -3.68
C ARG A 34 18.29 0.80 -3.92
N ARG A 35 19.43 0.35 -3.42
CA ARG A 35 19.86 -1.05 -3.55
C ARG A 35 19.15 -1.91 -2.53
N ILE A 36 18.43 -2.92 -3.00
CA ILE A 36 17.70 -3.86 -2.16
C ILE A 36 18.73 -4.71 -1.40
N PHE A 37 18.71 -4.63 -0.08
CA PHE A 37 19.58 -5.46 0.77
C PHE A 37 18.82 -6.50 1.59
N PHE A 38 17.48 -6.41 1.63
CA PHE A 38 16.64 -7.39 2.30
C PHE A 38 15.36 -7.66 1.51
N PHE A 39 14.99 -8.94 1.44
CA PHE A 39 13.80 -9.43 0.74
C PHE A 39 13.41 -10.76 1.37
N ASN A 40 12.24 -10.86 2.05
CA ASN A 40 11.85 -12.06 2.76
C ASN A 40 11.09 -13.07 1.87
N THR A 41 10.89 -14.26 2.40
CA THR A 41 10.21 -15.37 1.70
C THR A 41 8.78 -14.99 1.27
N GLU A 42 8.04 -14.24 2.08
CA GLU A 42 6.70 -13.81 1.71
C GLU A 42 6.71 -12.79 0.57
N ALA A 43 7.72 -11.92 0.51
CA ALA A 43 7.92 -11.02 -0.63
C ALA A 43 8.20 -11.78 -1.92
N GLU A 44 8.99 -12.88 -1.87
CA GLU A 44 9.17 -13.78 -3.02
C GLU A 44 7.84 -14.38 -3.47
N ARG A 45 7.03 -14.89 -2.53
CA ARG A 45 5.73 -15.51 -2.81
C ARG A 45 4.74 -14.53 -3.44
N ILE A 46 4.66 -13.29 -2.93
CA ILE A 46 3.72 -12.27 -3.41
C ILE A 46 4.15 -11.73 -4.77
N SER A 47 5.43 -11.41 -4.94
CA SER A 47 5.93 -10.78 -6.17
C SER A 47 6.27 -11.78 -7.28
N GLY A 48 6.57 -13.05 -6.91
CA GLY A 48 7.05 -14.08 -7.82
C GLY A 48 8.51 -13.94 -8.22
N TYR A 49 9.26 -12.99 -7.64
CA TYR A 49 10.68 -12.79 -7.90
C TYR A 49 11.49 -13.49 -6.81
N PRO A 50 12.48 -14.36 -7.16
CA PRO A 50 13.38 -14.95 -6.20
C PRO A 50 14.30 -13.90 -5.57
N ARG A 51 14.64 -14.08 -4.29
CA ARG A 51 15.51 -13.19 -3.50
C ARG A 51 16.87 -12.92 -4.18
N ASP A 52 17.47 -13.94 -4.74
CA ASP A 52 18.78 -13.85 -5.41
C ASP A 52 18.77 -13.01 -6.69
N GLU A 53 17.61 -12.84 -7.32
CA GLU A 53 17.47 -11.98 -8.50
C GLU A 53 17.26 -10.50 -8.16
N VAL A 54 16.81 -10.17 -6.94
CA VAL A 54 16.49 -8.80 -6.57
C VAL A 54 17.51 -8.17 -5.62
N LEU A 55 18.20 -8.96 -4.79
CA LEU A 55 19.21 -8.44 -3.87
C LEU A 55 20.34 -7.73 -4.62
N GLY A 56 20.75 -6.58 -4.12
CA GLY A 56 21.81 -5.73 -4.69
C GLY A 56 21.38 -4.90 -5.90
N ARG A 57 20.15 -5.09 -6.43
CA ARG A 57 19.65 -4.33 -7.57
C ARG A 57 18.92 -3.05 -7.10
N ASP A 58 18.82 -2.09 -8.01
CA ASP A 58 17.99 -0.91 -7.80
C ASP A 58 16.52 -1.30 -7.71
N CYS A 59 15.78 -0.80 -6.71
CA CYS A 59 14.39 -1.18 -6.45
C CYS A 59 13.42 -0.72 -7.55
N HIS A 60 13.77 0.29 -8.36
CA HIS A 60 12.96 0.71 -9.50
C HIS A 60 13.17 -0.19 -10.74
N GLU A 61 14.29 -0.91 -10.81
CA GLU A 61 14.65 -1.75 -11.95
C GLU A 61 14.44 -3.24 -11.69
N ALA A 62 14.53 -3.66 -10.42
CA ALA A 62 14.53 -5.07 -10.02
C ALA A 62 13.27 -5.82 -10.48
N PHE A 63 12.12 -5.13 -10.57
CA PHE A 63 10.81 -5.70 -10.90
C PHE A 63 10.29 -5.29 -12.28
N GLY A 64 11.15 -4.72 -13.14
CA GLY A 64 10.77 -4.22 -14.46
C GLY A 64 10.02 -2.89 -14.46
N SER A 65 9.54 -2.45 -13.30
CA SER A 65 8.96 -1.14 -13.01
C SER A 65 9.05 -0.88 -11.51
N PRO A 66 8.94 0.39 -11.05
CA PRO A 66 8.96 0.70 -9.64
C PRO A 66 7.88 -0.09 -8.87
N PHE A 67 8.30 -1.00 -7.99
CA PHE A 67 7.38 -1.87 -7.21
C PHE A 67 6.41 -1.07 -6.34
N CYS A 68 6.82 0.13 -5.92
CA CYS A 68 6.00 1.07 -5.16
C CYS A 68 4.96 1.83 -6.00
N GLY A 69 4.89 1.62 -7.32
CA GLY A 69 4.03 2.37 -8.23
C GLY A 69 4.37 3.87 -8.28
N GLU A 70 5.64 4.21 -8.18
CA GLU A 70 6.17 5.59 -8.15
C GLU A 70 5.66 6.45 -6.98
N ARG A 71 5.22 5.81 -5.89
CA ARG A 71 4.60 6.50 -4.73
C ARG A 71 5.48 6.55 -3.50
N CYS A 72 6.66 5.92 -3.51
CA CYS A 72 7.55 5.99 -2.37
C CYS A 72 8.32 7.31 -2.36
N VAL A 73 8.82 7.66 -1.19
CA VAL A 73 9.59 8.90 -0.95
C VAL A 73 10.83 9.06 -1.83
N PHE A 74 11.37 7.96 -2.34
CA PHE A 74 12.56 7.92 -3.21
C PHE A 74 12.23 8.00 -4.71
N CYS A 75 10.95 8.07 -5.08
CA CYS A 75 10.56 8.29 -6.48
C CYS A 75 10.61 9.78 -6.86
N GLU A 76 10.73 10.69 -5.89
CA GLU A 76 10.90 12.12 -6.13
C GLU A 76 12.38 12.52 -5.97
N ASP A 77 12.82 13.52 -6.69
CA ASP A 77 14.16 14.11 -6.60
C ASP A 77 14.05 15.61 -6.26
N PRO A 78 14.48 16.09 -5.10
CA PRO A 78 15.02 15.30 -3.97
C PRO A 78 13.96 14.48 -3.24
N PRO A 79 14.33 13.35 -2.62
CA PRO A 79 13.39 12.49 -1.89
C PRO A 79 12.64 13.26 -0.79
N LYS A 80 11.32 13.15 -0.78
CA LYS A 80 10.49 13.68 0.31
C LYS A 80 10.36 12.63 1.42
N LEU A 81 11.27 12.67 2.36
CA LEU A 81 11.36 11.71 3.46
C LEU A 81 10.16 11.88 4.40
N ALA A 82 9.07 11.16 4.15
CA ALA A 82 7.95 11.01 5.05
C ALA A 82 8.24 9.88 6.06
N GLU A 83 7.80 10.03 7.30
CA GLU A 83 8.02 8.99 8.33
C GLU A 83 7.34 7.68 7.96
N LYS A 84 6.11 7.75 7.43
CA LYS A 84 5.31 6.58 7.01
C LYS A 84 4.33 6.96 5.92
N SER A 85 4.17 6.08 4.93
CA SER A 85 3.14 6.18 3.89
C SER A 85 2.44 4.84 3.71
N GLU A 86 1.10 4.87 3.63
CA GLU A 86 0.28 3.68 3.41
C GLU A 86 -0.60 3.88 2.17
N TYR A 87 -0.61 2.89 1.30
CA TYR A 87 -1.43 2.92 0.08
C TYR A 87 -1.65 1.54 -0.51
N THR A 88 -2.69 1.42 -1.33
CA THR A 88 -2.99 0.20 -2.08
C THR A 88 -2.62 0.40 -3.55
N LEU A 89 -2.04 -0.61 -4.17
CA LEU A 89 -1.72 -0.61 -5.60
C LEU A 89 -1.85 -2.01 -6.21
N ASN A 90 -1.88 -2.05 -7.53
CA ASN A 90 -1.78 -3.30 -8.27
C ASN A 90 -0.33 -3.49 -8.72
N ILE A 91 0.19 -4.70 -8.52
CA ILE A 91 1.50 -5.12 -9.01
C ILE A 91 1.31 -6.20 -10.08
N THR A 92 2.31 -6.32 -10.95
CA THR A 92 2.42 -7.45 -11.88
C THR A 92 3.54 -8.35 -11.37
N THR A 93 3.19 -9.62 -11.09
CA THR A 93 4.19 -10.60 -10.65
C THR A 93 5.14 -10.95 -11.80
N LYS A 94 6.24 -11.63 -11.50
CA LYS A 94 7.20 -12.11 -12.50
C LYS A 94 6.55 -12.99 -13.58
N THR A 95 5.46 -13.70 -13.25
CA THR A 95 4.70 -14.54 -14.19
C THR A 95 3.62 -13.78 -14.96
N GLY A 96 3.47 -12.47 -14.72
CA GLY A 96 2.45 -11.65 -15.39
C GLY A 96 1.09 -11.64 -14.69
N GLU A 97 0.95 -12.28 -13.52
CA GLU A 97 -0.27 -12.26 -12.73
C GLU A 97 -0.46 -10.88 -12.09
N GLN A 98 -1.69 -10.36 -12.10
CA GLN A 98 -2.03 -9.12 -11.42
C GLN A 98 -2.41 -9.41 -9.97
N ARG A 99 -1.77 -8.74 -9.03
CA ARG A 99 -2.09 -8.81 -7.60
C ARG A 99 -2.34 -7.42 -7.04
N ARG A 100 -3.28 -7.34 -6.12
CA ARG A 100 -3.56 -6.13 -5.36
C ARG A 100 -2.89 -6.23 -4.01
N ILE A 101 -2.04 -5.26 -3.69
CA ILE A 101 -1.32 -5.24 -2.41
C ILE A 101 -1.63 -3.97 -1.62
N GLU A 102 -1.70 -4.11 -0.30
CA GLU A 102 -1.60 -3.00 0.64
C GLU A 102 -0.14 -2.85 1.04
N MET A 103 0.40 -1.65 0.89
CA MET A 103 1.82 -1.36 1.10
C MET A 103 1.98 -0.27 2.15
N THR A 104 2.90 -0.51 3.09
CA THR A 104 3.40 0.47 4.04
C THR A 104 4.87 0.73 3.76
N VAL A 105 5.22 1.99 3.57
CA VAL A 105 6.60 2.44 3.34
C VAL A 105 7.05 3.27 4.54
N THR A 106 8.16 2.92 5.15
CA THR A 106 8.73 3.59 6.33
C THR A 106 10.18 3.92 6.08
N SER A 107 10.58 5.16 6.35
CA SER A 107 11.98 5.56 6.29
C SER A 107 12.75 5.00 7.49
N MET A 108 13.90 4.39 7.25
CA MET A 108 14.79 3.91 8.30
C MET A 108 15.78 4.97 8.70
N ARG A 109 16.11 5.01 10.02
CA ARG A 109 17.12 5.91 10.60
C ARG A 109 18.08 5.12 11.46
N ASP A 110 19.30 5.62 11.56
CA ASP A 110 20.30 5.14 12.51
C ASP A 110 20.15 5.78 13.90
N ALA A 111 21.09 5.46 14.80
CA ALA A 111 21.12 6.00 16.16
C ALA A 111 21.35 7.52 16.22
N ASP A 112 21.91 8.11 15.16
CA ASP A 112 22.17 9.55 15.02
C ASP A 112 21.03 10.26 14.26
N GLU A 113 19.85 9.61 14.12
CA GLU A 113 18.67 10.12 13.42
C GLU A 113 18.89 10.36 11.90
N GLN A 114 19.98 9.84 11.31
CA GLN A 114 20.24 9.97 9.89
C GLN A 114 19.47 8.90 9.09
N TYR A 115 18.95 9.28 7.96
CA TYR A 115 18.29 8.33 7.07
C TYR A 115 19.26 7.32 6.48
N THR A 116 18.92 6.04 6.60
CA THR A 116 19.76 4.92 6.12
C THR A 116 19.09 4.13 4.98
N GLY A 117 17.82 4.36 4.72
CA GLY A 117 17.10 3.68 3.66
C GLY A 117 15.59 3.64 3.90
N VAL A 118 14.94 2.67 3.29
CA VAL A 118 13.50 2.44 3.38
C VAL A 118 13.21 1.00 3.69
N LEU A 119 12.27 0.79 4.60
CA LEU A 119 11.61 -0.48 4.86
C LEU A 119 10.20 -0.43 4.27
N THR A 120 9.85 -1.40 3.47
CA THR A 120 8.51 -1.56 2.90
C THR A 120 7.94 -2.90 3.36
N SER A 121 6.76 -2.88 3.99
CA SER A 121 5.95 -4.09 4.19
C SER A 121 4.72 -4.06 3.27
N PHE A 122 4.29 -5.24 2.81
CA PHE A 122 3.12 -5.35 1.94
C PHE A 122 2.41 -6.69 2.09
N THR A 123 1.09 -6.65 1.95
CA THR A 123 0.20 -7.80 2.05
C THR A 123 -0.61 -7.96 0.77
N ASP A 124 -0.72 -9.19 0.28
CA ASP A 124 -1.60 -9.52 -0.82
C ASP A 124 -3.06 -9.51 -0.36
N VAL A 125 -3.86 -8.60 -0.90
CA VAL A 125 -5.29 -8.44 -0.60
C VAL A 125 -6.18 -8.78 -1.80
N THR A 126 -5.63 -9.45 -2.81
CA THR A 126 -6.32 -9.79 -4.06
C THR A 126 -7.61 -10.56 -3.79
N ASP A 127 -7.56 -11.61 -2.98
CA ASP A 127 -8.73 -12.45 -2.68
C ASP A 127 -9.77 -11.69 -1.85
N ILE A 128 -9.32 -10.93 -0.84
CA ILE A 128 -10.20 -10.11 0.00
C ILE A 128 -10.92 -9.09 -0.87
N PHE A 129 -10.19 -8.46 -1.79
CA PHE A 129 -10.76 -7.46 -2.69
C PHE A 129 -11.77 -8.07 -3.65
N SER A 130 -11.44 -9.22 -4.25
CA SER A 130 -12.32 -9.93 -5.17
C SER A 130 -13.61 -10.45 -4.49
N LEU A 131 -13.51 -10.87 -3.22
CA LEU A 131 -14.67 -11.26 -2.42
C LEU A 131 -15.58 -10.07 -2.12
N LYS A 132 -15.01 -8.91 -1.77
CA LYS A 132 -15.75 -7.67 -1.54
C LYS A 132 -16.42 -7.15 -2.83
N GLU A 133 -15.76 -7.30 -3.99
CA GLU A 133 -16.37 -7.01 -5.30
C GLU A 133 -17.58 -7.91 -5.58
N ARG A 134 -17.43 -9.22 -5.36
CA ARG A 134 -18.53 -10.19 -5.56
C ARG A 134 -19.68 -9.95 -4.57
N ALA A 135 -19.40 -9.50 -3.37
CA ALA A 135 -20.42 -9.11 -2.38
C ALA A 135 -21.13 -7.79 -2.72
N GLY A 136 -20.71 -7.08 -3.79
CA GLY A 136 -21.29 -5.79 -4.18
C GLY A 136 -20.95 -4.63 -3.27
N GLU A 137 -20.04 -4.83 -2.30
CA GLU A 137 -19.72 -3.83 -1.27
C GLU A 137 -18.76 -2.73 -1.73
N LEU A 138 -18.04 -2.93 -2.85
CA LEU A 138 -16.95 -2.06 -3.26
C LEU A 138 -17.10 -1.36 -4.61
N THR A 139 -18.09 -1.75 -5.42
CA THR A 139 -18.14 -1.34 -6.81
C THR A 139 -19.25 -0.35 -7.14
N ARG A 140 -20.21 -0.17 -6.26
CA ARG A 140 -21.39 0.62 -6.57
C ARG A 140 -21.88 1.41 -5.36
N PHE A 141 -21.95 2.72 -5.51
CA PHE A 141 -22.63 3.60 -4.57
C PHE A 141 -23.71 4.40 -5.34
N GLY A 142 -24.95 3.99 -5.19
CA GLY A 142 -26.02 4.45 -6.07
C GLY A 142 -25.71 4.16 -7.55
N ASN A 143 -25.62 5.20 -8.35
CA ASN A 143 -25.26 5.10 -9.78
C ASN A 143 -23.76 5.32 -10.05
N ILE A 144 -22.95 5.53 -9.01
CA ILE A 144 -21.50 5.69 -9.14
C ILE A 144 -20.85 4.32 -9.09
N ILE A 145 -20.04 4.03 -10.09
CA ILE A 145 -19.22 2.80 -10.16
C ILE A 145 -17.77 3.23 -10.02
N GLY A 146 -17.03 2.61 -9.09
CA GLY A 146 -15.61 2.90 -8.90
C GLY A 146 -14.96 1.96 -7.90
N GLN A 147 -13.71 1.56 -8.19
CA GLN A 147 -12.93 0.59 -7.42
C GLN A 147 -11.64 1.19 -6.88
N ASP A 148 -11.27 2.37 -7.37
CA ASP A 148 -10.07 3.08 -6.93
C ASP A 148 -10.20 3.53 -5.48
N SER A 149 -9.09 3.58 -4.75
CA SER A 149 -9.06 4.01 -3.35
C SER A 149 -9.62 5.42 -3.13
N LYS A 150 -9.45 6.31 -4.13
CA LYS A 150 -10.05 7.66 -4.10
C LYS A 150 -11.57 7.60 -4.25
N MET A 151 -12.09 6.67 -5.06
CA MET A 151 -13.54 6.47 -5.19
C MET A 151 -14.15 5.89 -3.92
N ILE A 152 -13.47 4.92 -3.29
CA ILE A 152 -13.89 4.36 -2.00
C ILE A 152 -13.90 5.44 -0.91
N SER A 153 -12.87 6.29 -0.89
CA SER A 153 -12.81 7.45 0.01
C SER A 153 -13.94 8.44 -0.26
N LEU A 154 -14.26 8.68 -1.54
CA LEU A 154 -15.40 9.53 -1.94
C LEU A 154 -16.72 8.93 -1.45
N PHE A 155 -16.95 7.62 -1.59
CA PHE A 155 -18.16 6.95 -1.09
C PHE A 155 -18.32 7.12 0.42
N LYS A 156 -17.22 7.03 1.17
CA LYS A 156 -17.23 7.30 2.60
C LYS A 156 -17.60 8.75 2.90
N GLN A 157 -16.98 9.71 2.20
CA GLN A 157 -17.30 11.13 2.34
C GLN A 157 -18.76 11.44 2.01
N ILE A 158 -19.34 10.81 0.97
CA ILE A 158 -20.76 10.96 0.63
C ILE A 158 -21.64 10.52 1.81
N LYS A 159 -21.37 9.35 2.41
CA LYS A 159 -22.10 8.89 3.60
C LYS A 159 -21.96 9.85 4.77
N ASP A 160 -20.72 10.27 5.05
CA ASP A 160 -20.43 11.16 6.18
C ASP A 160 -21.18 12.51 6.05
N VAL A 161 -21.26 13.10 4.83
CA VAL A 161 -21.96 14.39 4.63
C VAL A 161 -23.47 14.26 4.51
N ALA A 162 -23.98 13.10 4.05
CA ALA A 162 -25.42 12.86 3.89
C ALA A 162 -26.20 12.86 5.21
N ASP A 163 -25.54 12.56 6.33
CA ASP A 163 -26.12 12.57 7.67
C ASP A 163 -26.37 14.00 8.21
N TYR A 164 -25.74 15.00 7.59
CA TYR A 164 -25.81 16.40 8.06
C TYR A 164 -26.61 17.29 7.11
N ASP A 165 -27.28 18.30 7.67
CA ASP A 165 -28.10 19.27 6.94
C ASP A 165 -27.31 20.56 6.61
N TYR A 166 -26.07 20.38 6.07
CA TYR A 166 -25.20 21.50 5.67
C TYR A 166 -25.14 21.66 4.14
N PRO A 167 -24.85 22.87 3.63
CA PRO A 167 -24.55 23.06 2.22
C PRO A 167 -23.30 22.29 1.82
N VAL A 168 -23.37 21.46 0.78
CA VAL A 168 -22.26 20.71 0.24
C VAL A 168 -21.81 21.33 -1.08
N HIS A 169 -20.53 21.64 -1.21
CA HIS A 169 -19.94 22.13 -2.44
C HIS A 169 -19.13 21.00 -3.12
N ILE A 170 -19.50 20.67 -4.36
CA ILE A 170 -18.84 19.65 -5.17
C ILE A 170 -18.02 20.33 -6.27
N SER A 171 -16.69 20.16 -6.26
CA SER A 171 -15.77 20.71 -7.25
C SER A 171 -15.11 19.63 -8.08
N GLY A 172 -14.73 19.96 -9.32
CA GLY A 172 -14.06 19.06 -10.24
C GLY A 172 -14.21 19.53 -11.68
N GLU A 173 -13.45 18.94 -12.60
CA GLU A 173 -13.50 19.26 -14.03
C GLU A 173 -14.84 18.89 -14.67
N THR A 174 -15.13 19.44 -15.85
CA THR A 174 -16.36 19.11 -16.60
C THR A 174 -16.32 17.63 -17.03
N GLY A 175 -17.43 16.92 -16.85
CA GLY A 175 -17.53 15.48 -17.20
C GLY A 175 -17.06 14.51 -16.14
N THR A 176 -16.61 14.95 -14.95
CA THR A 176 -16.12 14.06 -13.87
C THR A 176 -17.22 13.40 -13.04
N GLY A 177 -18.49 13.52 -13.42
CA GLY A 177 -19.61 12.86 -12.72
C GLY A 177 -20.09 13.56 -11.43
N LYS A 178 -19.87 14.87 -11.29
CA LYS A 178 -20.36 15.66 -10.13
C LYS A 178 -21.86 15.53 -9.89
N GLU A 179 -22.64 15.38 -10.96
CA GLU A 179 -24.08 15.16 -10.88
C GLU A 179 -24.45 13.84 -10.20
N LEU A 180 -23.66 12.78 -10.47
CA LEU A 180 -23.83 11.48 -9.82
C LEU A 180 -23.51 11.56 -8.34
N VAL A 181 -22.49 12.33 -7.96
CA VAL A 181 -22.13 12.56 -6.55
C VAL A 181 -23.25 13.33 -5.84
N ALA A 182 -23.78 14.38 -6.45
CA ALA A 182 -24.88 15.15 -5.90
C ALA A 182 -26.15 14.28 -5.72
N ALA A 183 -26.49 13.46 -6.72
CA ALA A 183 -27.61 12.53 -6.65
C ALA A 183 -27.40 11.47 -5.53
N ALA A 184 -26.18 10.97 -5.37
CA ALA A 184 -25.84 10.01 -4.33
C ALA A 184 -25.96 10.62 -2.92
N ILE A 185 -25.46 11.85 -2.70
CA ILE A 185 -25.64 12.56 -1.42
C ILE A 185 -27.12 12.76 -1.13
N HIS A 186 -27.92 13.14 -2.14
CA HIS A 186 -29.34 13.34 -1.96
C HIS A 186 -30.08 12.06 -1.58
N SER A 187 -29.80 10.96 -2.30
CA SER A 187 -30.44 9.66 -2.04
C SER A 187 -30.09 9.06 -0.68
N GLU A 188 -28.88 9.31 -0.18
CA GLU A 188 -28.43 8.85 1.15
C GLU A 188 -28.88 9.78 2.29
N SER A 189 -29.27 11.01 1.96
CA SER A 189 -29.73 11.98 2.96
C SER A 189 -31.12 11.67 3.46
N ARG A 190 -31.49 12.20 4.63
CA ARG A 190 -32.85 12.12 5.20
C ARG A 190 -33.93 12.74 4.31
N ARG A 191 -33.56 13.47 3.24
CA ARG A 191 -34.41 14.09 2.24
C ARG A 191 -34.55 13.27 0.96
N GLY A 192 -33.93 12.08 0.88
CA GLY A 192 -33.91 11.20 -0.29
C GLY A 192 -35.13 10.29 -0.44
N GLY A 193 -36.27 10.64 0.18
CA GLY A 193 -37.55 9.93 0.12
C GLY A 193 -38.52 10.50 -0.89
#